data_68e321f3f839d47ba7ea5c2bc4f2e1ee
#
_entry.id   68e321f3f839d47ba7ea5c2bc4f2e1ee
#
_cell.length_a   1.000
_cell.length_b   1.000
_cell.length_c   1.000
_cell.angle_alpha   90.00
_cell.angle_beta   90.00
_cell.angle_gamma   90.00
#
_symmetry.space_group_name_H-M   'P 1'
#
loop_
_entity.id
_entity.type
_entity.pdbx_description
1 polymer ?
#
loop_
_entity_poly.entity_id
_entity_poly.type
_entity_poly.pdbx_seq_one_letter_code
_entity_poly.pdbx_strand_id
1 'polypeptide(L)'
;DGSKTVSEIKTLLEADEGSISFIYSKKFRKDLEATLASAVLISKEYIENCHVDYILVKNPHESYAKLTQLFSDGLRNKISKKNYADSFSKDDIEIGENVYIGRNVKIEKGTKINYGAFIGDDVFIGEGSYLHPNVCLYHSTKIGKKNIIHANSVIGSDGLGFAKAE
;
A
#
# COMPACT_ATOMS: atom_id res chain seq x y z
N ASP A 1 -21.01 -12.61 10.89
CA ASP A 1 -21.17 -13.73 9.96
C ASP A 1 -19.81 -14.15 9.40
N GLY A 2 -19.39 -15.39 9.70
CA GLY A 2 -18.08 -15.93 9.27
C GLY A 2 -17.98 -16.24 7.77
N SER A 3 -19.05 -16.02 7.00
CA SER A 3 -19.07 -16.25 5.54
C SER A 3 -18.64 -15.03 4.71
N LYS A 4 -18.58 -13.85 5.33
CA LYS A 4 -18.18 -12.62 4.61
C LYS A 4 -16.69 -12.64 4.29
N THR A 5 -16.35 -12.33 3.06
CA THR A 5 -14.97 -12.16 2.60
C THR A 5 -14.61 -10.69 2.60
N VAL A 6 -13.44 -10.34 3.12
CA VAL A 6 -12.89 -8.99 3.05
C VAL A 6 -11.59 -9.01 2.25
N SER A 7 -11.42 -8.05 1.37
CA SER A 7 -10.27 -7.94 0.47
C SER A 7 -9.43 -6.69 0.68
N GLU A 8 -9.94 -5.73 1.45
CA GLU A 8 -9.31 -4.42 1.65
C GLU A 8 -9.45 -3.95 3.09
N ILE A 9 -8.47 -3.14 3.52
CA ILE A 9 -8.51 -2.43 4.79
C ILE A 9 -8.69 -0.95 4.47
N LYS A 10 -9.75 -0.34 5.03
CA LYS A 10 -10.06 1.09 4.81
C LYS A 10 -10.32 1.81 6.13
N THR A 11 -10.28 3.13 6.11
CA THR A 11 -10.74 3.95 7.23
C THR A 11 -12.25 3.80 7.39
N LEU A 12 -12.81 4.13 8.57
CA LEU A 12 -14.25 4.00 8.82
C LEU A 12 -15.13 4.75 7.81
N LEU A 13 -14.69 5.93 7.37
CA LEU A 13 -15.45 6.77 6.42
C LEU A 13 -15.32 6.32 4.97
N GLU A 14 -14.20 5.70 4.60
CA GLU A 14 -13.95 5.24 3.23
C GLU A 14 -14.34 3.78 3.03
N ALA A 15 -14.71 3.09 4.12
CA ALA A 15 -15.05 1.69 4.09
C ALA A 15 -16.39 1.44 3.37
N ASP A 16 -16.40 0.38 2.59
CA ASP A 16 -17.52 -0.11 1.81
C ASP A 16 -17.67 -1.63 1.94
N GLU A 17 -18.58 -2.20 1.17
CA GLU A 17 -18.72 -3.66 1.08
C GLU A 17 -17.42 -4.30 0.59
N GLY A 18 -16.96 -5.36 1.27
CA GLY A 18 -15.68 -6.04 1.02
C GLY A 18 -14.50 -5.45 1.78
N SER A 19 -14.70 -4.39 2.56
CA SER A 19 -13.63 -3.82 3.39
C SER A 19 -13.78 -4.16 4.88
N ILE A 20 -12.64 -4.17 5.59
CA ILE A 20 -12.57 -4.22 7.05
C ILE A 20 -11.96 -2.93 7.58
N SER A 21 -12.48 -2.43 8.69
CA SER A 21 -11.99 -1.23 9.36
C SER A 21 -11.69 -1.49 10.84
N PHE A 22 -11.32 -0.46 11.58
CA PHE A 22 -11.08 -0.55 13.02
C PHE A 22 -11.35 0.79 13.72
N ILE A 23 -11.68 0.76 15.02
CA ILE A 23 -11.76 1.94 15.85
C ILE A 23 -10.86 1.79 17.07
N TYR A 24 -10.05 2.82 17.35
CA TYR A 24 -9.14 2.87 18.52
C TYR A 24 -9.30 4.13 19.37
N SER A 25 -10.17 5.05 18.99
CA SER A 25 -10.36 6.31 19.71
C SER A 25 -11.81 6.78 19.66
N LYS A 26 -12.29 7.31 20.79
CA LYS A 26 -13.65 7.85 20.96
C LYS A 26 -14.01 8.96 19.97
N LYS A 27 -13.02 9.68 19.44
CA LYS A 27 -13.24 10.73 18.44
C LYS A 27 -13.85 10.22 17.14
N PHE A 28 -13.69 8.93 16.84
CA PHE A 28 -14.21 8.29 15.62
C PHE A 28 -15.57 7.59 15.83
N ARG A 29 -16.27 7.81 16.92
CA ARG A 29 -17.59 7.20 17.17
C ARG A 29 -18.59 7.50 16.06
N LYS A 30 -18.68 8.76 15.64
CA LYS A 30 -19.59 9.17 14.56
C LYS A 30 -19.26 8.47 13.23
N ASP A 31 -17.97 8.26 12.97
CA ASP A 31 -17.52 7.56 11.78
C ASP A 31 -17.87 6.08 11.85
N LEU A 32 -17.83 5.47 13.07
CA LEU A 32 -18.26 4.10 13.31
C LEU A 32 -19.77 3.93 13.08
N GLU A 33 -20.58 4.89 13.50
CA GLU A 33 -22.03 4.88 13.30
C GLU A 33 -22.43 5.03 11.83
N ALA A 34 -21.56 5.66 11.02
CA ALA A 34 -21.81 5.92 9.60
C ALA A 34 -21.11 4.94 8.65
N THR A 35 -20.26 4.04 9.16
CA THR A 35 -19.44 3.18 8.32
C THR A 35 -20.25 2.16 7.53
N LEU A 36 -19.81 1.88 6.31
CA LEU A 36 -20.35 0.84 5.43
C LEU A 36 -19.42 -0.38 5.32
N ALA A 37 -18.44 -0.50 6.22
CA ALA A 37 -17.52 -1.63 6.26
C ALA A 37 -18.27 -2.97 6.38
N SER A 38 -17.76 -4.01 5.73
CA SER A 38 -18.26 -5.37 5.94
C SER A 38 -18.02 -5.89 7.36
N ALA A 39 -16.94 -5.43 7.99
CA ALA A 39 -16.63 -5.72 9.40
C ALA A 39 -15.75 -4.63 10.02
N VAL A 40 -15.82 -4.49 11.35
CA VAL A 40 -14.97 -3.56 12.10
C VAL A 40 -14.32 -4.26 13.29
N LEU A 41 -13.01 -4.03 13.50
CA LEU A 41 -12.34 -4.41 14.74
C LEU A 41 -12.69 -3.41 15.85
N ILE A 42 -13.34 -3.86 16.91
CA ILE A 42 -13.78 -3.02 18.01
C ILE A 42 -13.41 -3.57 19.39
N SER A 43 -13.27 -2.70 20.38
CA SER A 43 -13.28 -3.07 21.79
C SER A 43 -14.71 -3.01 22.37
N LYS A 44 -14.91 -3.59 23.54
CA LYS A 44 -16.23 -3.69 24.20
C LYS A 44 -16.97 -2.35 24.32
N GLU A 45 -16.24 -1.26 24.50
CA GLU A 45 -16.81 0.08 24.71
C GLU A 45 -17.53 0.68 23.48
N TYR A 46 -17.37 0.07 22.29
CA TYR A 46 -17.96 0.55 21.04
C TYR A 46 -19.10 -0.34 20.50
N ILE A 47 -19.47 -1.40 21.21
CA ILE A 47 -20.50 -2.35 20.74
C ILE A 47 -21.83 -1.64 20.45
N GLU A 48 -22.27 -0.76 21.36
CA GLU A 48 -23.54 -0.03 21.23
C GLU A 48 -23.57 0.97 20.05
N ASN A 49 -22.40 1.39 19.58
CA ASN A 49 -22.26 2.33 18.46
C ASN A 49 -22.02 1.64 17.10
N CYS A 50 -21.89 0.31 17.08
CA CYS A 50 -21.56 -0.43 15.87
C CYS A 50 -22.82 -1.08 15.29
N HIS A 51 -23.20 -0.69 14.08
CA HIS A 51 -24.39 -1.20 13.38
C HIS A 51 -24.04 -2.18 12.26
N VAL A 52 -22.76 -2.48 12.06
CA VAL A 52 -22.26 -3.45 11.10
C VAL A 52 -21.65 -4.65 11.81
N ASP A 53 -21.31 -5.70 11.08
CA ASP A 53 -20.63 -6.86 11.69
C ASP A 53 -19.31 -6.41 12.33
N TYR A 54 -18.96 -7.00 13.45
CA TYR A 54 -17.71 -6.66 14.13
C TYR A 54 -16.96 -7.87 14.66
N ILE A 55 -15.67 -7.69 14.85
CA ILE A 55 -14.77 -8.62 15.53
C ILE A 55 -14.37 -7.96 16.84
N LEU A 56 -14.77 -8.59 17.95
CA LEU A 56 -14.45 -8.10 19.29
C LEU A 56 -13.00 -8.45 19.63
N VAL A 57 -12.19 -7.44 19.91
CA VAL A 57 -10.77 -7.57 20.25
C VAL A 57 -10.41 -6.79 21.51
N LYS A 58 -9.36 -7.20 22.21
CA LYS A 58 -8.89 -6.46 23.40
C LYS A 58 -8.26 -5.11 23.02
N ASN A 59 -7.43 -5.12 21.98
CA ASN A 59 -6.74 -3.94 21.48
C ASN A 59 -6.95 -3.83 19.96
N PRO A 60 -7.88 -2.96 19.50
CA PRO A 60 -8.17 -2.80 18.07
C PRO A 60 -6.95 -2.33 17.26
N HIS A 61 -6.09 -1.48 17.83
CA HIS A 61 -4.89 -0.97 17.16
C HIS A 61 -3.84 -2.07 16.92
N GLU A 62 -3.60 -2.91 17.92
CA GLU A 62 -2.71 -4.07 17.77
C GLU A 62 -3.29 -5.09 16.79
N SER A 63 -4.59 -5.36 16.87
CA SER A 63 -5.27 -6.28 15.97
C SER A 63 -5.27 -5.77 14.53
N TYR A 64 -5.40 -4.46 14.33
CA TYR A 64 -5.24 -3.84 13.03
C TYR A 64 -3.81 -4.03 12.49
N ALA A 65 -2.77 -3.83 13.31
CA ALA A 65 -1.39 -4.06 12.88
C ALA A 65 -1.14 -5.52 12.47
N LYS A 66 -1.73 -6.49 13.17
CA LYS A 66 -1.69 -7.91 12.76
C LYS A 66 -2.43 -8.15 11.46
N LEU A 67 -3.60 -7.52 11.30
CA LEU A 67 -4.39 -7.63 10.09
C LEU A 67 -3.65 -7.07 8.87
N THR A 68 -3.00 -5.91 8.99
CA THR A 68 -2.20 -5.33 7.89
C THR A 68 -1.08 -6.26 7.46
N GLN A 69 -0.47 -7.01 8.37
CA GLN A 69 0.54 -8.01 8.03
C GLN A 69 -0.04 -9.13 7.16
N LEU A 70 -1.24 -9.64 7.48
CA LEU A 70 -1.89 -10.67 6.66
C LEU A 70 -2.15 -10.19 5.22
N PHE A 71 -2.52 -8.93 5.04
CA PHE A 71 -2.71 -8.34 3.71
C PHE A 71 -1.38 -8.04 2.99
N SER A 72 -0.28 -7.86 3.73
CA SER A 72 1.05 -7.51 3.17
C SER A 72 1.98 -8.70 2.98
N ASP A 73 1.74 -9.85 3.62
CA ASP A 73 2.65 -11.02 3.62
C ASP A 73 2.94 -11.57 2.21
N GLY A 74 2.04 -11.35 1.25
CA GLY A 74 2.29 -11.68 -0.15
C GLY A 74 3.32 -10.78 -0.83
N LEU A 75 3.56 -9.58 -0.31
CA LEU A 75 4.38 -8.54 -0.92
C LEU A 75 5.81 -8.47 -0.35
N ARG A 76 5.96 -8.70 0.97
CA ARG A 76 7.26 -8.53 1.66
C ARG A 76 8.26 -9.67 1.48
N ASN A 77 7.80 -10.89 1.19
CA ASN A 77 8.62 -12.10 1.32
C ASN A 77 9.09 -12.72 0.00
N LYS A 78 8.83 -12.08 -1.15
CA LYS A 78 9.24 -12.63 -2.45
C LYS A 78 10.27 -11.74 -3.12
N ILE A 79 11.55 -12.04 -2.88
CA ILE A 79 12.61 -11.49 -3.71
C ILE A 79 12.48 -12.14 -5.09
N SER A 80 11.99 -11.39 -6.07
CA SER A 80 11.99 -11.84 -7.45
C SER A 80 13.44 -11.87 -7.98
N LYS A 81 13.84 -13.01 -8.52
CA LYS A 81 15.14 -13.14 -9.22
C LYS A 81 15.08 -12.61 -10.65
N LYS A 82 13.90 -12.32 -11.17
CA LYS A 82 13.70 -11.87 -12.53
C LYS A 82 13.64 -10.34 -12.58
N ASN A 83 14.51 -9.76 -13.39
CA ASN A 83 14.47 -8.35 -13.74
C ASN A 83 13.68 -8.18 -15.06
N TYR A 84 12.76 -7.24 -15.10
CA TYR A 84 11.93 -6.96 -16.27
C TYR A 84 12.39 -5.70 -17.04
N ALA A 85 13.55 -5.12 -16.74
CA ALA A 85 14.06 -3.93 -17.42
C ALA A 85 14.12 -4.09 -18.94
N ASP A 86 14.53 -5.29 -19.43
CA ASP A 86 14.66 -5.58 -20.86
C ASP A 86 13.31 -5.77 -21.59
N SER A 87 12.20 -5.80 -20.86
CA SER A 87 10.87 -5.94 -21.49
C SER A 87 10.28 -4.60 -21.94
N PHE A 88 10.92 -3.47 -21.66
CA PHE A 88 10.47 -2.15 -22.07
C PHE A 88 11.09 -1.74 -23.41
N SER A 89 10.29 -1.07 -24.27
CA SER A 89 10.78 -0.50 -25.52
C SER A 89 11.79 0.61 -25.24
N LYS A 90 12.96 0.52 -25.88
CA LYS A 90 14.02 1.53 -25.76
C LYS A 90 13.73 2.81 -26.56
N ASP A 91 12.71 2.80 -27.41
CA ASP A 91 12.37 3.95 -28.24
C ASP A 91 11.63 5.04 -27.45
N ASP A 92 10.91 4.64 -26.41
CA ASP A 92 10.06 5.54 -25.63
C ASP A 92 10.58 5.81 -24.21
N ILE A 93 11.48 4.97 -23.69
CA ILE A 93 11.93 4.99 -22.29
C ILE A 93 13.44 4.78 -22.23
N GLU A 94 14.14 5.66 -21.51
CA GLU A 94 15.57 5.50 -21.27
C GLU A 94 15.81 4.79 -19.93
N ILE A 95 16.45 3.63 -19.94
CA ILE A 95 16.78 2.85 -18.76
C ILE A 95 18.29 2.67 -18.66
N GLY A 96 18.88 3.14 -17.57
CA GLY A 96 20.30 3.01 -17.26
C GLY A 96 20.72 1.61 -16.88
N GLU A 97 22.02 1.39 -16.74
CA GLU A 97 22.57 0.10 -16.33
C GLU A 97 22.24 -0.20 -14.85
N ASN A 98 22.19 -1.49 -14.52
CA ASN A 98 21.91 -1.99 -13.16
C ASN A 98 20.57 -1.53 -12.57
N VAL A 99 19.62 -1.13 -13.41
CA VAL A 99 18.25 -0.85 -12.96
C VAL A 99 17.53 -2.18 -12.76
N TYR A 100 16.87 -2.32 -11.60
CA TYR A 100 15.95 -3.43 -11.35
C TYR A 100 14.52 -2.98 -11.55
N ILE A 101 13.75 -3.74 -12.33
CA ILE A 101 12.31 -3.52 -12.54
C ILE A 101 11.56 -4.81 -12.20
N GLY A 102 10.61 -4.69 -11.28
CA GLY A 102 9.75 -5.77 -10.82
C GLY A 102 8.63 -6.14 -11.80
N ARG A 103 7.71 -6.96 -11.34
CA ARG A 103 6.55 -7.44 -12.12
C ARG A 103 5.48 -6.34 -12.26
N ASN A 104 4.71 -6.41 -13.34
CA ASN A 104 3.54 -5.55 -13.59
C ASN A 104 3.83 -4.05 -13.50
N VAL A 105 5.09 -3.64 -13.68
CA VAL A 105 5.47 -2.23 -13.70
C VAL A 105 4.96 -1.61 -15.00
N LYS A 106 4.39 -0.40 -14.87
CA LYS A 106 3.96 0.40 -16.03
C LYS A 106 4.76 1.70 -16.03
N ILE A 107 5.44 1.95 -17.15
CA ILE A 107 6.24 3.15 -17.37
C ILE A 107 5.75 3.81 -18.64
N GLU A 108 5.33 5.08 -18.50
CA GLU A 108 4.87 5.85 -19.66
C GLU A 108 6.05 6.47 -20.42
N LYS A 109 5.79 6.84 -21.68
CA LYS A 109 6.77 7.38 -22.63
C LYS A 109 7.52 8.61 -22.10
N GLY A 110 8.73 8.81 -22.59
CA GLY A 110 9.58 9.94 -22.22
C GLY A 110 10.15 9.85 -20.80
N THR A 111 9.90 8.74 -20.10
CA THR A 111 10.45 8.51 -18.76
C THR A 111 11.92 8.13 -18.86
N LYS A 112 12.75 8.67 -17.97
CA LYS A 112 14.17 8.35 -17.86
C LYS A 112 14.48 7.81 -16.46
N ILE A 113 15.06 6.63 -16.40
CA ILE A 113 15.44 5.93 -15.18
C ILE A 113 16.94 5.73 -15.18
N ASN A 114 17.62 6.37 -14.24
CA ASN A 114 19.06 6.36 -14.17
C ASN A 114 19.61 5.12 -13.47
N TYR A 115 20.93 4.99 -13.47
CA TYR A 115 21.68 3.83 -12.98
C TYR A 115 21.30 3.40 -11.56
N GLY A 116 21.24 2.09 -11.34
CA GLY A 116 21.06 1.49 -10.01
C GLY A 116 19.71 1.73 -9.37
N ALA A 117 18.73 2.27 -10.08
CA ALA A 117 17.39 2.45 -9.53
C ALA A 117 16.72 1.09 -9.27
N PHE A 118 15.95 1.02 -8.20
CA PHE A 118 15.11 -0.14 -7.85
C PHE A 118 13.64 0.24 -8.00
N ILE A 119 12.94 -0.46 -8.88
CA ILE A 119 11.52 -0.30 -9.14
C ILE A 119 10.81 -1.59 -8.73
N GLY A 120 10.06 -1.53 -7.63
CA GLY A 120 9.33 -2.67 -7.10
C GLY A 120 8.19 -3.15 -7.98
N ASP A 121 7.53 -4.24 -7.56
CA ASP A 121 6.37 -4.80 -8.27
C ASP A 121 5.19 -3.80 -8.29
N ASP A 122 4.37 -3.85 -9.34
CA ASP A 122 3.11 -3.08 -9.48
C ASP A 122 3.30 -1.54 -9.43
N VAL A 123 4.50 -1.03 -9.69
CA VAL A 123 4.79 0.41 -9.73
C VAL A 123 4.25 1.02 -11.03
N PHE A 124 3.71 2.23 -10.92
CA PHE A 124 3.35 3.08 -12.05
C PHE A 124 4.21 4.34 -12.09
N ILE A 125 4.78 4.66 -13.27
CA ILE A 125 5.55 5.88 -13.51
C ILE A 125 4.96 6.62 -14.71
N GLY A 126 4.45 7.82 -14.45
CA GLY A 126 3.82 8.66 -15.46
C GLY A 126 4.81 9.35 -16.41
N GLU A 127 4.28 9.72 -17.57
CA GLU A 127 4.96 10.28 -18.73
C GLU A 127 5.97 11.38 -18.38
N GLY A 128 7.16 11.33 -18.98
CA GLY A 128 8.18 12.36 -18.88
C GLY A 128 8.82 12.51 -17.52
N SER A 129 8.66 11.55 -16.64
CA SER A 129 9.30 11.57 -15.31
C SER A 129 10.79 11.22 -15.39
N TYR A 130 11.59 11.78 -14.49
CA TYR A 130 13.03 11.59 -14.42
C TYR A 130 13.43 11.06 -13.04
N LEU A 131 13.97 9.85 -13.01
CA LEU A 131 14.49 9.23 -11.81
C LEU A 131 16.02 9.29 -11.83
N HIS A 132 16.59 9.99 -10.86
CA HIS A 132 18.03 10.06 -10.66
C HIS A 132 18.64 8.73 -10.19
N PRO A 133 19.99 8.57 -10.16
CA PRO A 133 20.63 7.32 -9.74
C PRO A 133 20.18 6.84 -8.35
N ASN A 134 20.09 5.53 -8.20
CA ASN A 134 19.77 4.85 -6.94
C ASN A 134 18.41 5.25 -6.32
N VAL A 135 17.46 5.74 -7.09
CA VAL A 135 16.09 5.92 -6.61
C VAL A 135 15.48 4.56 -6.29
N CYS A 136 14.80 4.47 -5.15
CA CYS A 136 14.10 3.25 -4.74
C CYS A 136 12.59 3.52 -4.69
N LEU A 137 11.84 2.86 -5.57
CA LEU A 137 10.38 2.86 -5.54
C LEU A 137 9.89 1.51 -5.02
N TYR A 138 9.25 1.50 -3.87
CA TYR A 138 8.65 0.29 -3.31
C TYR A 138 7.43 -0.14 -4.13
N HIS A 139 7.00 -1.38 -3.91
CA HIS A 139 5.86 -1.96 -4.61
C HIS A 139 4.60 -1.09 -4.51
N SER A 140 3.77 -1.16 -5.54
CA SER A 140 2.50 -0.41 -5.68
C SER A 140 2.62 1.12 -5.62
N THR A 141 3.84 1.68 -5.69
CA THR A 141 4.07 3.13 -5.75
C THR A 141 3.55 3.71 -7.05
N LYS A 142 2.88 4.85 -6.97
CA LYS A 142 2.38 5.59 -8.14
C LYS A 142 3.06 6.94 -8.25
N ILE A 143 3.82 7.14 -9.32
CA ILE A 143 4.47 8.42 -9.66
C ILE A 143 3.65 9.07 -10.77
N GLY A 144 3.27 10.33 -10.59
CA GLY A 144 2.57 11.12 -11.60
C GLY A 144 3.45 11.47 -12.81
N LYS A 145 2.94 12.35 -13.69
CA LYS A 145 3.67 12.81 -14.87
C LYS A 145 4.69 13.88 -14.53
N LYS A 146 5.79 13.94 -15.31
CA LYS A 146 6.81 15.01 -15.27
C LYS A 146 7.42 15.25 -13.88
N ASN A 147 7.56 14.19 -13.08
CA ASN A 147 8.22 14.27 -11.79
C ASN A 147 9.74 14.14 -11.94
N ILE A 148 10.47 14.85 -11.09
CA ILE A 148 11.92 14.67 -10.92
C ILE A 148 12.15 14.13 -9.53
N ILE A 149 12.72 12.93 -9.45
CA ILE A 149 13.03 12.26 -8.19
C ILE A 149 14.54 12.19 -8.05
N HIS A 150 15.06 12.86 -7.01
CA HIS A 150 16.50 12.99 -6.80
C HIS A 150 17.16 11.71 -6.29
N ALA A 151 18.47 11.63 -6.48
CA ALA A 151 19.26 10.45 -6.15
C ALA A 151 19.09 10.00 -4.70
N ASN A 152 19.08 8.67 -4.51
CA ASN A 152 18.91 8.00 -3.22
C ASN A 152 17.56 8.27 -2.51
N SER A 153 16.57 8.85 -3.21
CA SER A 153 15.23 8.99 -2.66
C SER A 153 14.55 7.62 -2.55
N VAL A 154 13.83 7.42 -1.44
CA VAL A 154 13.01 6.22 -1.21
C VAL A 154 11.55 6.63 -1.14
N ILE A 155 10.70 6.03 -1.96
CA ILE A 155 9.26 6.33 -2.03
C ILE A 155 8.46 5.05 -1.84
N GLY A 156 7.42 5.12 -1.02
CA GLY A 156 6.54 3.99 -0.74
C GLY A 156 7.04 3.05 0.36
N SER A 157 8.03 3.47 1.16
CA SER A 157 8.42 2.75 2.37
C SER A 157 7.31 2.79 3.43
N ASP A 158 7.36 1.85 4.38
CA ASP A 158 6.42 1.81 5.50
C ASP A 158 6.43 3.14 6.27
N GLY A 159 5.24 3.61 6.66
CA GLY A 159 5.09 4.75 7.55
C GLY A 159 5.53 4.43 8.98
N LEU A 160 5.73 5.48 9.81
CA LEU A 160 6.12 5.37 11.23
C LEU A 160 4.97 4.97 12.18
N GLY A 161 3.92 4.33 11.68
CA GLY A 161 2.78 3.85 12.47
C GLY A 161 3.08 2.52 13.15
N PHE A 162 3.48 2.55 14.42
CA PHE A 162 3.67 1.33 15.21
C PHE A 162 2.54 1.15 16.23
N ALA A 163 1.95 -0.03 16.27
CA ALA A 163 1.10 -0.44 17.38
C ALA A 163 1.98 -0.96 18.51
N LYS A 164 1.77 -0.46 19.74
CA LYS A 164 2.42 -1.04 20.92
C LYS A 164 1.73 -2.36 21.25
N ALA A 165 2.49 -3.45 21.28
CA ALA A 165 2.06 -4.70 21.93
C ALA A 165 2.22 -4.53 23.44
N GLU A 166 1.22 -5.01 24.21
CA GLU A 166 1.30 -5.13 25.66
C GLU A 166 2.08 -6.38 26.05
#